data_6789d90d8da2e9b96b941e4e464f89d0
#
_entry.id   6789d90d8da2e9b96b941e4e464f89d0
#
_cell.length_a   1.000
_cell.length_b   1.000
_cell.length_c   1.000
_cell.angle_alpha   90.00
_cell.angle_beta   90.00
_cell.angle_gamma   90.00
#
_symmetry.space_group_name_H-M   'P 1'
#
loop_
_entity.id
_entity.type
_entity.pdbx_description
1 polymer ?
#
loop_
_entity_poly.entity_id
_entity_poly.type
_entity_poly.pdbx_seq_one_letter_code
_entity_poly.pdbx_strand_id
1 'polypeptide(L)'
;MAESQKNQTEKENIVELKTNIYLLSIIGEVEGHESLGERTKATRYEHILPALARAEEDKSIDGLLILLSTVGGDVEAGLAIAEMIASMRKPAVSLVLGGGHSIGVPLAVAADYSLIVPSATMVIHPVRTNGMFIGVAQTYRCLLYTSDAADDLTRVD
;
A
#
# COMPACT_ATOMS: atom_id res chain seq x y z
N MET A 1 53.55 -20.69 1.79
CA MET A 1 53.36 -19.24 1.53
C MET A 1 52.33 -18.92 0.45
N ALA A 2 52.10 -19.79 -0.55
CA ALA A 2 51.08 -19.53 -1.61
C ALA A 2 49.63 -19.71 -1.18
N GLU A 3 49.32 -20.59 -0.25
CA GLU A 3 47.96 -20.80 0.25
C GLU A 3 47.44 -19.66 1.16
N SER A 4 48.36 -19.00 1.89
CA SER A 4 47.98 -17.89 2.79
C SER A 4 47.65 -16.61 2.03
N GLN A 5 48.19 -16.44 0.81
CA GLN A 5 47.86 -15.29 -0.06
C GLN A 5 46.55 -15.47 -0.81
N LYS A 6 46.20 -16.71 -1.16
CA LYS A 6 44.92 -17.01 -1.86
C LYS A 6 43.70 -16.77 -0.97
N ASN A 7 43.81 -17.05 0.33
CA ASN A 7 42.75 -16.83 1.30
C ASN A 7 42.55 -15.35 1.69
N GLN A 8 43.57 -14.49 1.49
CA GLN A 8 43.42 -13.06 1.71
C GLN A 8 42.71 -12.36 0.53
N THR A 9 43.00 -12.80 -0.69
CA THR A 9 42.44 -12.19 -1.91
C THR A 9 40.93 -12.52 -2.09
N GLU A 10 40.46 -13.65 -1.55
CA GLU A 10 39.04 -14.01 -1.59
C GLU A 10 38.18 -13.24 -0.56
N LYS A 11 38.78 -12.74 0.53
CA LYS A 11 38.09 -11.92 1.53
C LYS A 11 37.88 -10.46 1.12
N GLU A 12 38.68 -9.95 0.21
CA GLU A 12 38.60 -8.54 -0.23
C GLU A 12 37.51 -8.26 -1.27
N ASN A 13 36.88 -9.30 -1.83
CA ASN A 13 35.81 -9.15 -2.83
C ASN A 13 34.41 -9.37 -2.29
N ILE A 14 34.21 -9.58 -0.98
CA ILE A 14 32.90 -9.67 -0.36
C ILE A 14 32.55 -8.30 0.21
N VAL A 15 31.91 -7.47 -0.59
CA VAL A 15 31.24 -6.26 -0.08
C VAL A 15 29.97 -6.73 0.63
N GLU A 16 30.01 -6.79 1.96
CA GLU A 16 28.82 -7.04 2.77
C GLU A 16 27.93 -5.80 2.70
N LEU A 17 26.96 -5.82 1.78
CA LEU A 17 25.94 -4.77 1.68
C LEU A 17 24.97 -4.94 2.85
N LYS A 18 25.09 -4.14 3.88
CA LYS A 18 24.11 -4.01 4.95
C LYS A 18 23.02 -3.05 4.48
N THR A 19 21.89 -3.59 4.08
CA THR A 19 20.68 -2.80 3.75
C THR A 19 19.72 -2.87 4.91
N ASN A 20 19.21 -1.73 5.33
CA ASN A 20 18.17 -1.62 6.35
C ASN A 20 16.81 -1.40 5.67
N ILE A 21 16.02 -2.45 5.60
CA ILE A 21 14.68 -2.41 5.00
C ILE A 21 13.64 -2.21 6.10
N TYR A 22 12.83 -1.17 5.96
CA TYR A 22 11.68 -0.93 6.82
C TYR A 22 10.52 -1.82 6.39
N LEU A 23 10.04 -2.67 7.30
CA LEU A 23 8.90 -3.54 7.07
C LEU A 23 7.62 -2.86 7.52
N LEU A 24 6.72 -2.60 6.58
CA LEU A 24 5.37 -2.10 6.82
C LEU A 24 4.36 -3.19 6.53
N SER A 25 3.42 -3.43 7.43
CA SER A 25 2.35 -4.41 7.23
C SER A 25 0.99 -3.74 7.15
N ILE A 26 0.25 -4.02 6.09
CA ILE A 26 -1.15 -3.61 5.88
C ILE A 26 -1.99 -4.89 5.86
N ILE A 27 -2.56 -5.22 7.02
CA ILE A 27 -3.25 -6.48 7.24
C ILE A 27 -4.65 -6.23 7.81
N GLY A 28 -5.64 -6.94 7.26
CA GLY A 28 -7.03 -6.79 7.65
C GLY A 28 -7.73 -5.69 6.89
N GLU A 29 -8.74 -5.08 7.47
CA GLU A 29 -9.51 -4.00 6.85
C GLU A 29 -8.81 -2.66 7.00
N VAL A 30 -8.82 -1.82 5.98
CA VAL A 30 -8.29 -0.45 6.05
C VAL A 30 -9.31 0.42 6.80
N GLU A 31 -8.95 0.85 8.00
CA GLU A 31 -9.79 1.69 8.85
C GLU A 31 -9.54 3.17 8.54
N GLY A 32 -10.61 3.90 8.33
CA GLY A 32 -10.61 5.35 8.08
C GLY A 32 -10.95 6.16 9.34
N HIS A 33 -11.83 7.15 9.19
CA HIS A 33 -12.23 8.02 10.28
C HIS A 33 -13.15 7.36 11.31
N GLU A 34 -13.89 6.32 10.90
CA GLU A 34 -14.73 5.55 11.80
C GLU A 34 -13.97 4.32 12.29
N SER A 35 -13.94 4.14 13.61
CA SER A 35 -13.29 2.98 14.21
C SER A 35 -14.09 1.71 13.98
N LEU A 36 -13.42 0.71 13.42
CA LEU A 36 -13.96 -0.63 13.32
C LEU A 36 -13.98 -1.29 14.71
N GLY A 37 -14.97 -2.15 14.95
CA GLY A 37 -15.13 -2.81 16.25
C GLY A 37 -13.92 -3.67 16.63
N GLU A 38 -13.72 -3.89 17.93
CA GLU A 38 -12.57 -4.64 18.50
C GLU A 38 -12.34 -6.05 17.92
N ARG A 39 -13.36 -6.64 17.29
CA ARG A 39 -13.29 -7.96 16.67
C ARG A 39 -12.74 -7.95 15.24
N THR A 40 -12.61 -6.77 14.64
CA THR A 40 -12.11 -6.62 13.28
C THR A 40 -10.62 -6.35 13.31
N LYS A 41 -9.86 -7.17 12.58
CA LYS A 41 -8.45 -6.83 12.33
C LYS A 41 -8.40 -5.67 11.35
N ALA A 42 -7.83 -4.57 11.76
CA ALA A 42 -7.75 -3.36 10.97
C ALA A 42 -6.33 -2.79 10.91
N THR A 43 -6.04 -2.17 9.79
CA THR A 43 -4.88 -1.31 9.61
C THR A 43 -5.37 0.14 9.65
N ARG A 44 -4.93 0.90 10.63
CA ARG A 44 -5.35 2.28 10.88
C ARG A 44 -4.45 3.25 10.14
N TYR A 45 -5.04 4.04 9.27
CA TYR A 45 -4.28 4.96 8.41
C TYR A 45 -3.53 6.04 9.22
N GLU A 46 -4.08 6.50 10.35
CA GLU A 46 -3.44 7.46 11.23
C GLU A 46 -2.17 6.92 11.92
N HIS A 47 -1.97 5.59 11.91
CA HIS A 47 -0.71 4.98 12.34
C HIS A 47 0.26 4.78 11.19
N ILE A 48 -0.26 4.48 10.00
CA ILE A 48 0.54 4.21 8.80
C ILE A 48 1.20 5.48 8.25
N LEU A 49 0.44 6.57 8.11
CA LEU A 49 0.97 7.81 7.54
C LEU A 49 2.18 8.37 8.32
N PRO A 50 2.13 8.48 9.68
CA PRO A 50 3.31 8.90 10.42
C PRO A 50 4.45 7.89 10.38
N ALA A 51 4.18 6.59 10.24
CA ALA A 51 5.20 5.57 10.10
C ALA A 51 5.96 5.72 8.78
N LEU A 52 5.25 5.94 7.67
CA LEU A 52 5.83 6.22 6.36
C LEU A 52 6.66 7.51 6.37
N ALA A 53 6.13 8.59 6.97
CA ALA A 53 6.85 9.85 7.10
C ALA A 53 8.17 9.68 7.89
N ARG A 54 8.13 8.96 9.01
CA ARG A 54 9.35 8.65 9.77
C ARG A 54 10.33 7.80 8.97
N ALA A 55 9.83 6.79 8.26
CA ALA A 55 10.68 5.93 7.42
C ALA A 55 11.35 6.72 6.29
N GLU A 56 10.66 7.70 5.70
CA GLU A 56 11.23 8.58 4.67
C GLU A 56 12.38 9.44 5.22
N GLU A 57 12.22 10.02 6.42
CA GLU A 57 13.21 10.91 7.01
C GLU A 57 14.39 10.17 7.69
N ASP A 58 14.22 8.90 8.06
CA ASP A 58 15.26 8.12 8.75
C ASP A 58 16.36 7.71 7.77
N LYS A 59 17.53 8.33 7.92
CA LYS A 59 18.71 8.07 7.05
C LYS A 59 19.28 6.67 7.19
N SER A 60 18.91 5.93 8.23
CA SER A 60 19.35 4.54 8.40
C SER A 60 18.52 3.54 7.59
N ILE A 61 17.35 3.95 7.09
CA ILE A 61 16.47 3.12 6.27
C ILE A 61 16.80 3.33 4.79
N ASP A 62 17.11 2.24 4.09
CA ASP A 62 17.49 2.25 2.67
C ASP A 62 16.29 2.03 1.73
N GLY A 63 15.21 1.42 2.21
CA GLY A 63 14.02 1.14 1.42
C GLY A 63 12.90 0.52 2.26
N LEU A 64 11.76 0.26 1.62
CA LEU A 64 10.56 -0.27 2.27
C LEU A 64 10.15 -1.60 1.64
N LEU A 65 9.72 -2.52 2.49
CA LEU A 65 8.95 -3.71 2.09
C LEU A 65 7.56 -3.61 2.71
N ILE A 66 6.54 -3.56 1.86
CA ILE A 66 5.14 -3.43 2.26
C ILE A 66 4.46 -4.77 2.09
N LEU A 67 4.10 -5.41 3.20
CA LEU A 67 3.33 -6.65 3.19
C LEU A 67 1.84 -6.35 3.17
N LEU A 68 1.14 -6.89 2.18
CA LEU A 68 -0.28 -6.68 1.95
C LEU A 68 -1.07 -7.98 2.12
N SER A 69 -2.05 -7.95 3.02
CA SER A 69 -3.08 -8.97 3.16
C SER A 69 -4.37 -8.30 3.65
N THR A 70 -5.09 -7.64 2.74
CA THR A 70 -6.26 -6.83 3.04
C THR A 70 -7.48 -7.22 2.22
N VAL A 71 -8.65 -7.12 2.84
CA VAL A 71 -9.95 -7.24 2.17
C VAL A 71 -10.43 -5.93 1.54
N GLY A 72 -9.68 -4.85 1.76
CA GLY A 72 -10.06 -3.48 1.41
C GLY A 72 -10.48 -2.69 2.64
N GLY A 73 -11.38 -1.74 2.47
CA GLY A 73 -11.92 -0.91 3.54
C GLY A 73 -12.18 0.51 3.10
N ASP A 74 -11.86 1.48 3.94
CA ASP A 74 -12.06 2.89 3.67
C ASP A 74 -11.22 3.37 2.49
N VAL A 75 -11.90 3.94 1.48
CA VAL A 75 -11.27 4.33 0.21
C VAL A 75 -10.39 5.56 0.39
N GLU A 76 -10.85 6.54 1.16
CA GLU A 76 -10.12 7.80 1.40
C GLU A 76 -8.82 7.53 2.16
N ALA A 77 -8.91 6.75 3.24
CA ALA A 77 -7.74 6.33 4.00
C ALA A 77 -6.75 5.50 3.18
N GLY A 78 -7.24 4.57 2.38
CA GLY A 78 -6.40 3.74 1.54
C GLY A 78 -5.72 4.53 0.42
N LEU A 79 -6.41 5.49 -0.22
CA LEU A 79 -5.80 6.38 -1.19
C LEU A 79 -4.75 7.29 -0.55
N ALA A 80 -5.00 7.82 0.64
CA ALA A 80 -4.01 8.62 1.36
C ALA A 80 -2.72 7.84 1.63
N ILE A 81 -2.83 6.56 2.01
CA ILE A 81 -1.67 5.69 2.18
C ILE A 81 -0.97 5.42 0.84
N ALA A 82 -1.72 5.13 -0.22
CA ALA A 82 -1.17 4.86 -1.55
C ALA A 82 -0.41 6.06 -2.11
N GLU A 83 -0.99 7.26 -2.04
CA GLU A 83 -0.35 8.50 -2.46
C GLU A 83 0.91 8.81 -1.63
N MET A 84 0.88 8.53 -0.32
CA MET A 84 2.05 8.69 0.53
C MET A 84 3.17 7.75 0.09
N ILE A 85 2.88 6.47 -0.17
CA ILE A 85 3.86 5.49 -0.68
C ILE A 85 4.42 5.96 -2.02
N ALA A 86 3.56 6.34 -2.97
CA ALA A 86 3.98 6.79 -4.30
C ALA A 86 4.81 8.07 -4.28
N SER A 87 4.67 8.92 -3.26
CA SER A 87 5.42 10.16 -3.10
C SER A 87 6.79 9.98 -2.44
N MET A 88 7.11 8.80 -1.91
CA MET A 88 8.38 8.55 -1.24
C MET A 88 9.55 8.56 -2.23
N ARG A 89 10.70 9.02 -1.75
CA ARG A 89 11.98 8.99 -2.50
C ARG A 89 12.73 7.69 -2.29
N LYS A 90 12.45 6.99 -1.18
CA LYS A 90 13.05 5.70 -0.87
C LYS A 90 12.37 4.61 -1.68
N PRO A 91 13.15 3.66 -2.24
CA PRO A 91 12.58 2.57 -3.01
C PRO A 91 11.63 1.74 -2.14
N ALA A 92 10.47 1.45 -2.69
CA ALA A 92 9.43 0.67 -2.05
C ALA A 92 9.06 -0.57 -2.88
N VAL A 93 8.88 -1.68 -2.21
CA VAL A 93 8.38 -2.93 -2.81
C VAL A 93 7.14 -3.36 -2.05
N SER A 94 6.06 -3.64 -2.77
CA SER A 94 4.88 -4.26 -2.20
C SER A 94 4.86 -5.77 -2.46
N LEU A 95 4.40 -6.54 -1.48
CA LEU A 95 4.24 -7.98 -1.58
C LEU A 95 2.84 -8.37 -1.10
N VAL A 96 1.99 -8.80 -2.03
CA VAL A 96 0.65 -9.31 -1.73
C VAL A 96 0.76 -10.79 -1.34
N LEU A 97 0.50 -11.10 -0.07
CA LEU A 97 0.65 -12.44 0.51
C LEU A 97 -0.67 -13.24 0.58
N GLY A 98 -1.79 -12.56 0.66
CA GLY A 98 -3.11 -13.19 0.76
C GLY A 98 -4.11 -12.50 -0.15
N GLY A 99 -4.87 -11.54 0.39
CA GLY A 99 -5.78 -10.70 -0.39
C GLY A 99 -5.21 -9.30 -0.63
N GLY A 100 -5.38 -8.78 -1.83
CA GLY A 100 -5.14 -7.37 -2.15
C GLY A 100 -6.41 -6.78 -2.76
N HIS A 101 -7.55 -6.86 -2.02
CA HIS A 101 -8.85 -6.60 -2.60
C HIS A 101 -9.25 -5.12 -2.49
N SER A 102 -10.10 -4.65 -3.44
CA SER A 102 -10.68 -3.31 -3.41
C SER A 102 -9.59 -2.23 -3.31
N ILE A 103 -9.61 -1.38 -2.27
CA ILE A 103 -8.58 -0.37 -2.03
C ILE A 103 -7.18 -0.96 -1.78
N GLY A 104 -7.06 -2.26 -1.52
CA GLY A 104 -5.80 -2.97 -1.47
C GLY A 104 -5.06 -3.01 -2.82
N VAL A 105 -5.78 -2.85 -3.94
CA VAL A 105 -5.16 -2.81 -5.28
C VAL A 105 -4.34 -1.53 -5.48
N PRO A 106 -4.85 -0.32 -5.29
CA PRO A 106 -4.05 0.90 -5.31
C PRO A 106 -2.85 0.84 -4.34
N LEU A 107 -3.05 0.31 -3.13
CA LEU A 107 -1.96 0.14 -2.15
C LEU A 107 -0.85 -0.76 -2.68
N ALA A 108 -1.20 -1.83 -3.40
CA ALA A 108 -0.22 -2.75 -3.97
C ALA A 108 0.59 -2.10 -5.10
N VAL A 109 -0.06 -1.31 -5.97
CA VAL A 109 0.59 -0.72 -7.15
C VAL A 109 1.23 0.64 -6.90
N ALA A 110 1.09 1.20 -5.70
CA ALA A 110 1.69 2.47 -5.32
C ALA A 110 3.21 2.39 -5.12
N ALA A 111 3.75 1.20 -4.86
CA ALA A 111 5.18 0.96 -4.70
C ALA A 111 5.90 0.90 -6.07
N ASP A 112 7.22 1.13 -6.08
CA ASP A 112 8.04 1.04 -7.30
C ASP A 112 7.98 -0.35 -7.95
N TYR A 113 7.90 -1.39 -7.11
CA TYR A 113 7.72 -2.78 -7.56
C TYR A 113 6.62 -3.45 -6.77
N SER A 114 5.73 -4.13 -7.49
CA SER A 114 4.59 -4.86 -6.92
C SER A 114 4.73 -6.35 -7.21
N LEU A 115 4.69 -7.15 -6.16
CA LEU A 115 4.79 -8.60 -6.22
C LEU A 115 3.53 -9.24 -5.64
N ILE A 116 3.11 -10.33 -6.23
CA ILE A 116 2.00 -11.15 -5.73
C ILE A 116 2.44 -12.62 -5.68
N VAL A 117 2.20 -13.27 -4.55
CA VAL A 117 2.50 -14.71 -4.44
C VAL A 117 1.45 -15.53 -5.21
N PRO A 118 1.79 -16.73 -5.71
CA PRO A 118 0.90 -17.52 -6.55
C PRO A 118 -0.46 -17.87 -5.92
N SER A 119 -0.53 -17.93 -4.59
CA SER A 119 -1.76 -18.22 -3.85
C SER A 119 -2.58 -16.98 -3.50
N ALA A 120 -2.04 -15.77 -3.71
CA ALA A 120 -2.75 -14.54 -3.41
C ALA A 120 -3.73 -14.17 -4.52
N THR A 121 -4.74 -13.38 -4.13
CA THR A 121 -5.78 -12.92 -5.05
C THR A 121 -5.99 -11.42 -4.93
N MET A 122 -6.38 -10.78 -6.03
CA MET A 122 -6.75 -9.38 -6.07
C MET A 122 -8.11 -9.24 -6.74
N VAL A 123 -8.99 -8.43 -6.14
CA VAL A 123 -10.33 -8.18 -6.68
C VAL A 123 -10.50 -6.67 -6.85
N ILE A 124 -10.78 -6.28 -8.08
CA ILE A 124 -11.10 -4.89 -8.46
C ILE A 124 -12.60 -4.78 -8.64
N HIS A 125 -13.20 -3.76 -8.08
CA HIS A 125 -14.60 -3.42 -8.26
C HIS A 125 -14.82 -1.91 -8.14
N PRO A 126 -15.92 -1.36 -8.67
CA PRO A 126 -16.26 0.05 -8.49
C PRO A 126 -16.42 0.41 -7.00
N VAL A 127 -16.15 1.67 -6.67
CA VAL A 127 -16.35 2.19 -5.32
C VAL A 127 -17.82 2.04 -4.93
N ARG A 128 -18.06 1.56 -3.73
CA ARG A 128 -19.40 1.43 -3.15
C ARG A 128 -19.53 2.38 -1.98
N THR A 129 -20.64 3.10 -1.96
CA THR A 129 -20.99 3.97 -0.83
C THR A 129 -22.24 3.42 -0.17
N ASN A 130 -22.15 3.15 1.12
CA ASN A 130 -23.28 2.75 1.96
C ASN A 130 -23.51 3.82 3.00
N GLY A 131 -24.73 4.31 3.15
CA GLY A 131 -25.04 5.30 4.17
C GLY A 131 -26.43 5.93 3.98
N MET A 132 -26.78 6.78 4.94
CA MET A 132 -27.97 7.62 4.86
C MET A 132 -27.55 8.98 4.29
N PHE A 133 -28.09 9.36 3.15
CA PHE A 133 -27.87 10.68 2.56
C PHE A 133 -29.03 11.59 2.91
N ILE A 134 -28.75 12.65 3.67
CA ILE A 134 -29.73 13.69 4.01
C ILE A 134 -29.40 14.91 3.17
N GLY A 135 -30.28 15.26 2.23
CA GLY A 135 -30.08 16.39 1.33
C GLY A 135 -31.23 16.59 0.36
N VAL A 136 -31.09 17.58 -0.49
CA VAL A 136 -32.03 17.84 -1.57
C VAL A 136 -31.72 16.96 -2.79
N ALA A 137 -32.67 16.86 -3.74
CA ALA A 137 -32.50 16.02 -4.94
C ALA A 137 -31.25 16.34 -5.75
N GLN A 138 -30.77 17.58 -5.69
CA GLN A 138 -29.54 18.02 -6.34
C GLN A 138 -28.30 17.36 -5.71
N THR A 139 -28.26 17.19 -4.40
CA THR A 139 -27.15 16.50 -3.68
C THR A 139 -27.06 15.04 -4.13
N TYR A 140 -28.20 14.37 -4.26
CA TYR A 140 -28.25 12.99 -4.74
C TYR A 140 -27.76 12.85 -6.19
N ARG A 141 -28.19 13.78 -7.07
CA ARG A 141 -27.73 13.82 -8.47
C ARG A 141 -26.22 14.05 -8.57
N CYS A 142 -25.67 14.94 -7.76
CA CYS A 142 -24.25 15.21 -7.72
C CYS A 142 -23.45 13.95 -7.33
N LEU A 143 -23.92 13.20 -6.34
CA LEU A 143 -23.30 11.96 -5.90
C LEU A 143 -23.33 10.88 -6.99
N LEU A 144 -24.44 10.72 -7.70
CA LEU A 144 -24.56 9.79 -8.82
C LEU A 144 -23.65 10.21 -9.99
N TYR A 145 -23.62 11.50 -10.31
CA TYR A 145 -22.82 12.00 -11.42
C TYR A 145 -21.32 11.83 -11.20
N THR A 146 -20.83 11.99 -9.98
CA THR A 146 -19.40 11.76 -9.66
C THR A 146 -19.00 10.27 -9.74
N SER A 147 -19.92 9.35 -9.50
CA SER A 147 -19.66 7.92 -9.67
C SER A 147 -19.79 7.46 -11.14
N ASP A 148 -20.60 8.16 -11.94
CA ASP A 148 -20.87 7.83 -13.34
C ASP A 148 -19.85 8.49 -14.30
N ALA A 149 -19.23 9.59 -13.88
CA ALA A 149 -18.19 10.28 -14.68
C ALA A 149 -16.97 9.40 -14.97
N ALA A 150 -16.70 8.37 -14.17
CA ALA A 150 -15.65 7.40 -14.43
C ALA A 150 -16.02 6.42 -15.57
N ASP A 151 -17.32 6.15 -15.76
CA ASP A 151 -17.81 5.27 -16.84
C ASP A 151 -17.87 6.01 -18.19
N ASP A 152 -18.08 7.32 -18.21
CA ASP A 152 -18.12 8.12 -19.44
C ASP A 152 -16.74 8.27 -20.12
N LEU A 153 -15.65 8.13 -19.37
CA LEU A 153 -14.29 8.14 -19.93
C LEU A 153 -13.95 6.87 -20.71
N THR A 154 -14.76 5.83 -20.62
CA THR A 154 -14.58 4.56 -21.36
C THR A 154 -15.38 4.49 -22.65
N ARG A 155 -16.26 5.47 -22.92
CA ARG A 155 -16.98 5.63 -24.19
C ARG A 155 -16.20 6.58 -25.10
N VAL A 156 -15.14 6.08 -25.69
CA VAL A 156 -14.55 6.71 -26.89
C VAL A 156 -15.19 6.01 -28.10
N ASP A 157 -16.07 6.71 -28.79
CA ASP A 157 -16.59 6.31 -30.11
C ASP A 157 -15.47 6.26 -31.15
#